data_5bec4c3fdf3c27d0425ade474c46cc36
#
_entry.id   5bec4c3fdf3c27d0425ade474c46cc36
#
_cell.length_a   1.000
_cell.length_b   1.000
_cell.length_c   1.000
_cell.angle_alpha   90.00
_cell.angle_beta   90.00
_cell.angle_gamma   90.00
#
_symmetry.space_group_name_H-M   'P 1'
#
loop_
_entity.id
_entity.type
_entity.pdbx_description
1 polymer ?
#
loop_
_entity_poly.entity_id
_entity_poly.type
_entity_poly.pdbx_seq_one_letter_code
_entity_poly.pdbx_strand_id
1 'polypeptide(L)'
;MNDRPYNVLFLCTHNSARSVIAECILNRIGLGKFNGHSAGSQPSGKIHPMALALLQKLNYDTSGLRSKSWEEFARPDAPQLDFVFTVCDDAANEVCPIWPGQPMTAHWGVPDPAIRCNSISTRSAGRRLLPERRPDAACALVALTRVWPPLMSRIVFVSLRIF
;
A
#
# COMPACT_ATOMS: atom_id res chain seq x y z
N MET A 1 17.06 7.93 22.48
CA MET A 1 16.49 6.97 21.51
C MET A 1 14.99 7.03 21.65
N ASN A 2 14.24 7.06 20.57
CA ASN A 2 12.77 7.13 20.63
C ASN A 2 12.27 5.73 20.96
N ASP A 3 11.76 5.50 22.16
CA ASP A 3 11.31 4.17 22.61
C ASP A 3 9.97 3.74 22.00
N ARG A 4 9.32 4.62 21.19
CA ARG A 4 8.07 4.29 20.48
C ARG A 4 8.33 3.83 19.05
N PRO A 5 7.47 2.95 18.51
CA PRO A 5 7.50 2.61 17.11
C PRO A 5 7.27 3.84 16.20
N TYR A 6 7.92 3.86 15.04
CA TYR A 6 7.68 4.89 14.03
C TYR A 6 6.36 4.67 13.33
N ASN A 7 5.53 5.71 13.23
CA ASN A 7 4.27 5.67 12.49
C ASN A 7 4.50 6.06 11.02
N VAL A 8 4.16 5.16 10.13
CA VAL A 8 4.35 5.29 8.67
C VAL A 8 3.01 5.25 7.96
N LEU A 9 2.67 6.29 7.22
CA LEU A 9 1.45 6.34 6.43
C LEU A 9 1.75 6.12 4.94
N PHE A 10 1.08 5.12 4.35
CA PHE A 10 1.08 4.89 2.90
C PHE A 10 -0.16 5.46 2.26
N LEU A 11 0.02 6.30 1.24
CA LEU A 11 -1.05 6.99 0.52
C LEU A 11 -1.20 6.49 -0.92
N CYS A 12 -2.43 6.29 -1.34
CA CYS A 12 -2.83 6.20 -2.74
C CYS A 12 -4.21 6.84 -2.89
N THR A 13 -4.72 6.98 -4.12
CA THR A 13 -6.00 7.64 -4.34
C THR A 13 -7.15 6.91 -3.65
N HIS A 14 -7.36 5.62 -3.93
CA HIS A 14 -8.56 4.89 -3.48
C HIS A 14 -8.41 4.11 -2.18
N ASN A 15 -7.22 3.96 -1.64
CA ASN A 15 -6.93 3.12 -0.46
C ASN A 15 -7.60 1.72 -0.55
N SER A 16 -7.44 1.07 -1.69
CA SER A 16 -8.07 -0.23 -1.97
C SER A 16 -7.09 -1.38 -2.20
N ALA A 17 -5.86 -1.12 -2.64
CA ALA A 17 -4.87 -2.15 -2.92
C ALA A 17 -3.45 -1.73 -2.50
N ARG A 18 -2.77 -0.87 -3.27
CA ARG A 18 -1.34 -0.53 -3.11
C ARG A 18 -0.96 -0.12 -1.70
N SER A 19 -1.62 0.90 -1.15
CA SER A 19 -1.34 1.41 0.20
C SER A 19 -1.68 0.40 1.30
N VAL A 20 -2.78 -0.35 1.14
CA VAL A 20 -3.19 -1.37 2.10
C VAL A 20 -2.19 -2.53 2.16
N ILE A 21 -1.69 -2.96 1.00
CA ILE A 21 -0.67 -4.01 0.93
C ILE A 21 0.63 -3.52 1.58
N ALA A 22 1.01 -2.24 1.36
CA ALA A 22 2.16 -1.63 2.01
C ALA A 22 2.05 -1.64 3.54
N GLU A 23 0.90 -1.23 4.07
CA GLU A 23 0.57 -1.28 5.50
C GLU A 23 0.79 -2.69 6.07
N CYS A 24 0.20 -3.71 5.43
CA CYS A 24 0.33 -5.10 5.89
C CYS A 24 1.78 -5.58 5.88
N ILE A 25 2.52 -5.29 4.82
CA ILE A 25 3.92 -5.71 4.69
C ILE A 25 4.76 -5.06 5.78
N LEU A 26 4.64 -3.73 5.97
CA LEU A 26 5.42 -3.03 6.98
C LEU A 26 5.11 -3.53 8.38
N ASN A 27 3.85 -3.75 8.72
CA ASN A 27 3.46 -4.26 10.02
C ASN A 27 4.03 -5.66 10.31
N ARG A 28 4.19 -6.50 9.27
CA ARG A 28 4.83 -7.82 9.43
C ARG A 28 6.35 -7.74 9.56
N ILE A 29 7.02 -6.98 8.69
CA ILE A 29 8.49 -6.97 8.65
C ILE A 29 9.10 -5.97 9.64
N GLY A 30 8.31 -4.98 10.07
CA GLY A 30 8.74 -3.92 10.97
C GLY A 30 9.00 -4.38 12.41
N LEU A 31 8.56 -5.59 12.77
CA LEU A 31 8.86 -6.27 14.05
C LEU A 31 8.69 -5.37 15.28
N GLY A 32 7.62 -4.59 15.35
CA GLY A 32 7.33 -3.68 16.44
C GLY A 32 8.11 -2.36 16.45
N LYS A 33 9.02 -2.16 15.48
CA LYS A 33 9.72 -0.87 15.28
C LYS A 33 8.92 0.13 14.45
N PHE A 34 7.95 -0.35 13.70
CA PHE A 34 7.10 0.45 12.82
C PHE A 34 5.63 0.08 12.99
N ASN A 35 4.78 1.10 12.97
CA ASN A 35 3.34 0.98 12.83
C ASN A 35 2.97 1.49 11.44
N GLY A 36 2.60 0.58 10.54
CA GLY A 36 2.14 0.92 9.21
C GLY A 36 0.66 1.29 9.24
N HIS A 37 0.34 2.34 8.51
CA HIS A 37 -1.01 2.83 8.27
C HIS A 37 -1.21 3.02 6.76
N SER A 38 -2.45 3.02 6.29
CA SER A 38 -2.76 3.38 4.91
C SER A 38 -3.97 4.29 4.82
N ALA A 39 -4.01 5.15 3.81
CA ALA A 39 -5.16 6.00 3.54
C ALA A 39 -5.24 6.37 2.05
N GLY A 40 -6.34 7.02 1.66
CA GLY A 40 -6.56 7.54 0.33
C GLY A 40 -7.11 8.96 0.34
N SER A 41 -6.85 9.70 -0.72
CA SER A 41 -7.46 11.01 -0.97
C SER A 41 -8.95 10.88 -1.28
N GLN A 42 -9.31 9.82 -2.02
CA GLN A 42 -10.67 9.50 -2.44
C GLN A 42 -10.96 8.02 -2.14
N PRO A 43 -11.12 7.64 -0.85
CA PRO A 43 -11.24 6.25 -0.47
C PRO A 43 -12.48 5.61 -1.08
N SER A 44 -12.32 4.40 -1.65
CA SER A 44 -13.43 3.65 -2.25
C SER A 44 -14.38 3.01 -1.24
N GLY A 45 -14.06 3.07 0.05
CA GLY A 45 -14.81 2.44 1.14
C GLY A 45 -14.63 0.91 1.22
N LYS A 46 -13.98 0.29 0.22
CA LYS A 46 -13.77 -1.16 0.16
C LYS A 46 -12.36 -1.51 -0.26
N ILE A 47 -11.82 -2.57 0.32
CA ILE A 47 -10.55 -3.17 -0.14
C ILE A 47 -10.83 -3.96 -1.42
N HIS A 48 -9.92 -3.86 -2.39
CA HIS A 48 -10.06 -4.61 -3.64
C HIS A 48 -10.03 -6.12 -3.36
N PRO A 49 -11.03 -6.90 -3.88
CA PRO A 49 -11.15 -8.32 -3.54
C PRO A 49 -9.88 -9.14 -3.82
N MET A 50 -9.18 -8.84 -4.92
CA MET A 50 -7.93 -9.52 -5.26
C MET A 50 -6.79 -9.18 -4.28
N ALA A 51 -6.72 -7.95 -3.79
CA ALA A 51 -5.73 -7.56 -2.79
C ALA A 51 -5.99 -8.29 -1.47
N LEU A 52 -7.27 -8.36 -1.07
CA LEU A 52 -7.68 -9.10 0.13
C LEU A 52 -7.36 -10.59 0.01
N ALA A 53 -7.74 -11.23 -1.10
CA ALA A 53 -7.46 -12.64 -1.35
C ALA A 53 -5.95 -12.95 -1.36
N LEU A 54 -5.14 -12.04 -1.91
CA LEU A 54 -3.68 -12.17 -1.91
C LEU A 54 -3.11 -12.10 -0.50
N LEU A 55 -3.54 -11.11 0.29
CA LEU A 55 -3.08 -10.95 1.67
C LEU A 55 -3.44 -12.16 2.53
N GLN A 56 -4.67 -12.68 2.39
CA GLN A 56 -5.13 -13.89 3.06
C GLN A 56 -4.31 -15.12 2.64
N LYS A 57 -4.06 -15.29 1.34
CA LYS A 57 -3.22 -16.40 0.81
C LYS A 57 -1.79 -16.36 1.38
N LEU A 58 -1.27 -15.17 1.66
CA LEU A 58 0.05 -14.96 2.24
C LEU A 58 0.03 -14.93 3.78
N ASN A 59 -1.10 -15.32 4.40
CA ASN A 59 -1.30 -15.35 5.85
C ASN A 59 -1.05 -13.99 6.52
N TYR A 60 -1.49 -12.88 5.90
CA TYR A 60 -1.57 -11.58 6.56
C TYR A 60 -2.89 -11.48 7.33
N ASP A 61 -2.86 -10.82 8.49
CA ASP A 61 -4.08 -10.46 9.18
C ASP A 61 -4.80 -9.36 8.38
N THR A 62 -6.03 -9.66 8.01
CA THR A 62 -6.89 -8.76 7.21
C THR A 62 -8.10 -8.25 7.99
N SER A 63 -8.26 -8.64 9.25
CA SER A 63 -9.47 -8.37 10.06
C SER A 63 -9.70 -6.88 10.33
N GLY A 64 -8.61 -6.12 10.50
CA GLY A 64 -8.65 -4.68 10.76
C GLY A 64 -8.55 -3.78 9.52
N LEU A 65 -8.43 -4.35 8.32
CA LEU A 65 -8.21 -3.58 7.10
C LEU A 65 -9.49 -2.87 6.65
N ARG A 66 -9.38 -1.59 6.38
CA ARG A 66 -10.48 -0.78 5.80
C ARG A 66 -9.93 0.29 4.87
N SER A 67 -10.72 0.68 3.90
CA SER A 67 -10.45 1.86 3.08
C SER A 67 -10.86 3.10 3.86
N LYS A 68 -9.95 4.06 4.01
CA LYS A 68 -10.12 5.25 4.88
C LYS A 68 -9.51 6.49 4.26
N SER A 69 -10.07 7.65 4.62
CA SER A 69 -9.58 8.94 4.16
C SER A 69 -8.27 9.32 4.86
N TRP A 70 -7.41 9.98 4.13
CA TRP A 70 -6.20 10.59 4.67
C TRP A 70 -6.49 11.71 5.70
N GLU A 71 -7.68 12.32 5.63
CA GLU A 71 -8.12 13.34 6.60
C GLU A 71 -8.20 12.80 8.04
N GLU A 72 -8.39 11.48 8.19
CA GLU A 72 -8.37 10.85 9.52
C GLU A 72 -7.03 11.04 10.21
N PHE A 73 -5.94 11.15 9.46
CA PHE A 73 -4.58 11.35 9.96
C PHE A 73 -4.18 12.83 10.10
N ALA A 74 -4.99 13.76 9.59
CA ALA A 74 -4.81 15.19 9.77
C ALA A 74 -5.45 15.73 11.06
N ARG A 75 -6.21 14.90 11.77
CA ARG A 75 -6.89 15.29 13.01
C ARG A 75 -5.91 15.42 14.17
N PRO A 76 -6.23 16.29 15.17
CA PRO A 76 -5.38 16.44 16.35
C PRO A 76 -5.22 15.19 17.22
N ASP A 77 -6.22 14.28 17.17
CA ASP A 77 -6.25 13.00 17.89
C ASP A 77 -5.62 11.83 17.11
N ALA A 78 -5.16 12.09 15.87
CA ALA A 78 -4.52 11.07 15.06
C ALA A 78 -3.13 10.70 15.59
N PRO A 79 -2.65 9.47 15.30
CA PRO A 79 -1.29 9.10 15.62
C PRO A 79 -0.29 10.07 14.99
N GLN A 80 0.68 10.56 15.76
CA GLN A 80 1.75 11.38 15.21
C GLN A 80 2.52 10.58 14.18
N LEU A 81 2.51 11.05 12.93
CA LEU A 81 3.23 10.43 11.82
C LEU A 81 4.70 10.84 11.83
N ASP A 82 5.57 9.87 11.56
CA ASP A 82 7.00 10.11 11.35
C ASP A 82 7.33 10.14 9.84
N PHE A 83 6.65 9.31 9.05
CA PHE A 83 6.86 9.21 7.61
C PHE A 83 5.52 9.11 6.86
N VAL A 84 5.47 9.73 5.68
CA VAL A 84 4.34 9.63 4.73
C VAL A 84 4.87 9.28 3.35
N PHE A 85 4.39 8.19 2.77
CA PHE A 85 4.79 7.72 1.45
C PHE A 85 3.61 7.64 0.50
N THR A 86 3.65 8.39 -0.60
CA THR A 86 2.70 8.20 -1.69
C THR A 86 3.17 7.04 -2.57
N VAL A 87 2.27 6.07 -2.85
CA VAL A 87 2.58 4.85 -3.60
C VAL A 87 1.89 4.79 -4.97
N CYS A 88 1.24 5.87 -5.41
CA CYS A 88 0.74 6.05 -6.76
C CYS A 88 0.93 7.48 -7.22
N ASP A 89 1.12 7.66 -8.53
CA ASP A 89 1.45 8.96 -9.12
C ASP A 89 0.28 9.95 -8.99
N ASP A 90 -0.97 9.47 -9.08
CA ASP A 90 -2.14 10.32 -8.92
C ASP A 90 -2.17 10.99 -7.53
N ALA A 91 -2.00 10.20 -6.46
CA ALA A 91 -1.96 10.75 -5.11
C ALA A 91 -0.74 11.64 -4.85
N ALA A 92 0.36 11.45 -5.58
CA ALA A 92 1.53 12.31 -5.47
C ALA A 92 1.30 13.71 -6.06
N ASN A 93 0.38 13.83 -7.01
CA ASN A 93 0.03 15.10 -7.66
C ASN A 93 -1.12 15.85 -6.94
N GLU A 94 -1.73 15.24 -5.93
CA GLU A 94 -2.78 15.87 -5.16
C GLU A 94 -2.21 16.75 -4.04
N VAL A 95 -2.97 17.79 -3.66
CA VAL A 95 -2.60 18.64 -2.51
C VAL A 95 -2.86 17.87 -1.22
N CYS A 96 -1.79 17.39 -0.61
CA CYS A 96 -1.88 16.67 0.67
C CYS A 96 -2.32 17.61 1.82
N PRO A 97 -3.07 17.09 2.81
CA PRO A 97 -3.31 17.81 4.05
C PRO A 97 -2.01 18.17 4.77
N ILE A 98 -2.09 19.18 5.63
CA ILE A 98 -0.98 19.49 6.55
C ILE A 98 -1.03 18.47 7.70
N TRP A 99 -0.01 17.63 7.77
CA TRP A 99 0.08 16.61 8.81
C TRP A 99 0.60 17.19 10.12
N PRO A 100 -0.02 16.88 11.27
CA PRO A 100 0.55 17.22 12.59
C PRO A 100 1.97 16.66 12.72
N GLY A 101 2.91 17.48 13.20
CA GLY A 101 4.30 17.05 13.44
C GLY A 101 5.22 17.11 12.22
N GLN A 102 4.74 17.52 11.06
CA GLN A 102 5.53 17.66 9.82
C GLN A 102 6.37 16.40 9.49
N PRO A 103 5.74 15.25 9.24
CA PRO A 103 6.44 14.01 8.93
C PRO A 103 7.31 14.14 7.67
N MET A 104 8.34 13.32 7.58
CA MET A 104 9.13 13.19 6.37
C MET A 104 8.27 12.59 5.26
N THR A 105 8.24 13.23 4.09
CA THR A 105 7.44 12.77 2.94
C THR A 105 8.32 12.29 1.81
N ALA A 106 7.89 11.22 1.12
CA ALA A 106 8.52 10.74 -0.10
C ALA A 106 7.50 10.10 -1.05
N HIS A 107 7.85 10.04 -2.33
CA HIS A 107 7.04 9.36 -3.34
C HIS A 107 7.71 8.09 -3.82
N TRP A 108 6.93 6.98 -3.84
CA TRP A 108 7.32 5.70 -4.40
C TRP A 108 6.24 5.14 -5.30
N GLY A 109 6.25 5.54 -6.56
CA GLY A 109 5.29 5.09 -7.56
C GLY A 109 5.33 3.57 -7.75
N VAL A 110 4.22 2.90 -7.44
CA VAL A 110 4.03 1.46 -7.70
C VAL A 110 2.99 1.32 -8.79
N PRO A 111 3.29 0.61 -9.90
CA PRO A 111 2.32 0.36 -10.96
C PRO A 111 1.04 -0.25 -10.41
N ASP A 112 -0.12 0.17 -10.96
CA ASP A 112 -1.41 -0.35 -10.50
C ASP A 112 -1.54 -1.84 -10.87
N PRO A 113 -1.67 -2.74 -9.89
CA PRO A 113 -1.83 -4.16 -10.14
C PRO A 113 -3.14 -4.49 -10.88
N ALA A 114 -4.18 -3.67 -10.73
CA ALA A 114 -5.48 -3.88 -11.38
C ALA A 114 -5.41 -3.65 -12.90
N ILE A 115 -4.62 -2.69 -13.37
CA ILE A 115 -4.47 -2.39 -14.81
C ILE A 115 -3.80 -3.56 -15.54
N ARG A 116 -2.79 -4.19 -14.95
CA ARG A 116 -2.08 -5.32 -15.57
C ARG A 116 -2.96 -6.56 -15.71
N CYS A 117 -3.87 -6.80 -14.78
CA CYS A 117 -4.81 -7.92 -14.89
C CYS A 117 -5.82 -7.73 -16.02
N ASN A 118 -6.30 -6.51 -16.24
CA ASN A 118 -7.23 -6.20 -17.33
C ASN A 118 -6.57 -6.29 -18.72
N SER A 119 -5.30 -5.93 -18.88
CA SER A 119 -4.60 -5.98 -20.17
C SER A 119 -4.29 -7.41 -20.64
N ILE A 120 -4.24 -8.38 -19.74
CA ILE A 120 -4.07 -9.80 -20.10
C ILE A 120 -5.40 -10.39 -20.58
N SER A 121 -6.53 -9.94 -20.02
CA SER A 121 -7.87 -10.39 -20.42
C SER A 121 -8.25 -9.94 -21.84
N THR A 122 -7.80 -8.76 -22.29
CA THR A 122 -8.18 -8.22 -23.60
C THR A 122 -7.35 -8.76 -24.77
N ARG A 123 -6.19 -9.39 -24.54
CA ARG A 123 -5.35 -9.97 -25.61
C ARG A 123 -5.73 -11.39 -26.02
N SER A 124 -6.62 -12.06 -25.30
CA SER A 124 -7.06 -13.44 -25.60
C SER A 124 -8.36 -13.55 -26.39
N ALA A 125 -8.95 -12.44 -26.87
CA ALA A 125 -10.20 -12.43 -27.62
C ALA A 125 -10.07 -12.94 -29.10
N GLY A 126 -8.97 -13.59 -29.46
CA GLY A 126 -8.72 -14.03 -30.84
C GLY A 126 -8.48 -15.53 -31.08
N ARG A 127 -8.60 -16.41 -30.09
CA ARG A 127 -8.45 -17.86 -30.33
C ARG A 127 -9.16 -18.74 -29.30
N ARG A 128 -10.20 -19.47 -29.76
CA ARG A 128 -10.85 -20.68 -29.21
C ARG A 128 -10.92 -20.83 -27.68
N LEU A 129 -12.15 -20.90 -27.19
CA LEU A 129 -12.61 -21.20 -25.83
C LEU A 129 -11.73 -22.23 -25.12
N LEU A 130 -10.88 -21.75 -24.24
CA LEU A 130 -10.36 -22.48 -23.09
C LEU A 130 -11.08 -21.97 -21.84
N PRO A 131 -11.33 -22.81 -20.82
CA PRO A 131 -12.12 -22.45 -19.66
C PRO A 131 -11.52 -21.22 -18.98
N GLU A 132 -12.38 -20.30 -18.56
CA GLU A 132 -12.07 -19.07 -17.86
C GLU A 132 -10.98 -19.32 -16.80
N ARG A 133 -9.74 -18.98 -17.13
CA ARG A 133 -8.73 -18.80 -16.09
C ARG A 133 -9.14 -17.53 -15.35
N ARG A 134 -9.64 -17.72 -14.14
CA ARG A 134 -9.78 -16.62 -13.16
C ARG A 134 -8.47 -15.84 -13.20
N PRO A 135 -8.49 -14.50 -13.17
CA PRO A 135 -7.27 -13.71 -13.10
C PRO A 135 -6.49 -14.19 -11.86
N ASP A 136 -5.45 -14.97 -12.13
CA ASP A 136 -4.72 -15.66 -11.08
C ASP A 136 -4.07 -14.63 -10.15
N ALA A 137 -4.19 -14.88 -8.86
CA ALA A 137 -3.45 -14.20 -7.80
C ALA A 137 -1.93 -14.10 -8.10
N ALA A 138 -1.44 -14.91 -9.03
CA ALA A 138 -0.10 -14.88 -9.58
C ALA A 138 0.28 -13.54 -10.24
N CYS A 139 -0.65 -12.83 -10.88
CA CYS A 139 -0.33 -11.57 -11.56
C CYS A 139 -0.05 -10.43 -10.55
N ALA A 140 -0.82 -10.39 -9.47
CA ALA A 140 -0.58 -9.47 -8.35
C ALA A 140 0.68 -9.89 -7.57
N LEU A 141 0.95 -11.20 -7.44
CA LEU A 141 2.11 -11.74 -6.75
C LEU A 141 3.43 -11.33 -7.45
N VAL A 142 3.48 -11.41 -8.78
CA VAL A 142 4.68 -11.05 -9.56
C VAL A 142 5.00 -9.55 -9.46
N ALA A 143 3.99 -8.69 -9.45
CA ALA A 143 4.19 -7.26 -9.26
C ALA A 143 4.70 -6.93 -7.84
N LEU A 144 4.19 -7.63 -6.83
CA LEU A 144 4.55 -7.40 -5.43
C LEU A 144 5.89 -8.03 -5.05
N THR A 145 6.21 -9.23 -5.54
CA THR A 145 7.46 -9.92 -5.17
C THR A 145 8.69 -9.37 -5.88
N ARG A 146 8.54 -8.74 -7.05
CA ARG A 146 9.68 -8.15 -7.78
C ARG A 146 9.97 -6.70 -7.45
N VAL A 147 8.96 -5.91 -7.07
CA VAL A 147 9.10 -4.47 -6.85
C VAL A 147 9.18 -4.12 -5.36
N TRP A 148 8.51 -4.89 -4.51
CA TRP A 148 8.31 -4.54 -3.11
C TRP A 148 9.48 -4.89 -2.16
N PRO A 149 10.15 -6.06 -2.22
CA PRO A 149 11.25 -6.39 -1.31
C PRO A 149 12.42 -5.41 -1.36
N PRO A 150 12.92 -4.99 -2.53
CA PRO A 150 13.99 -3.99 -2.57
C PRO A 150 13.54 -2.61 -2.08
N LEU A 151 12.24 -2.30 -2.17
CA LEU A 151 11.70 -1.03 -1.69
C LEU A 151 11.64 -0.99 -0.16
N MET A 152 11.12 -2.07 0.46
CA MET A 152 11.01 -2.18 1.92
C MET A 152 12.37 -2.31 2.60
N SER A 153 13.34 -2.99 2.00
CA SER A 153 14.71 -3.00 2.51
C SER A 153 15.32 -1.59 2.51
N ARG A 154 14.95 -0.74 1.54
CA ARG A 154 15.37 0.66 1.50
C ARG A 154 14.73 1.53 2.58
N ILE A 155 13.46 1.31 2.93
CA ILE A 155 12.81 2.00 4.07
C ILE A 155 13.54 1.67 5.37
N VAL A 156 13.78 0.39 5.61
CA VAL A 156 14.50 -0.08 6.80
C VAL A 156 15.95 0.42 6.78
N PHE A 157 16.61 0.47 5.60
CA PHE A 157 18.00 0.93 5.46
C PHE A 157 18.15 2.46 5.58
N VAL A 158 17.19 3.24 5.08
CA VAL A 158 17.21 4.70 5.26
C VAL A 158 16.98 5.06 6.71
N SER A 159 16.11 4.37 7.43
CA SER A 159 15.94 4.56 8.88
C SER A 159 17.17 4.15 9.69
N LEU A 160 17.97 3.16 9.21
CA LEU A 160 19.21 2.73 9.86
C LEU A 160 20.44 3.63 9.53
N ARG A 161 20.36 4.49 8.52
CA ARG A 161 21.43 5.43 8.15
C ARG A 161 21.25 6.86 8.67
N ILE A 162 20.12 7.16 9.30
CA ILE A 162 19.86 8.46 9.92
C ILE A 162 20.27 8.47 11.41
N PHE A 163 20.83 7.36 11.88
CA PHE A 163 21.45 7.25 13.24
C PHE A 163 22.88 6.78 13.17
#